data_1390068ae89b1ce305fa6c83baec9db0
#
_entry.id   1390068ae89b1ce305fa6c83baec9db0
#
_cell.length_a   1.000
_cell.length_b   1.000
_cell.length_c   1.000
_cell.angle_alpha   90.00
_cell.angle_beta   90.00
_cell.angle_gamma   90.00
#
_symmetry.space_group_name_H-M   'P 1'
#
loop_
_entity.id
_entity.type
_entity.pdbx_description
1 polymer ?
#
loop_
_entity_poly.entity_id
_entity_poly.type
_entity_poly.pdbx_seq_one_letter_code
_entity_poly.pdbx_strand_id
1 'polypeptide(L)'
;MKKVLCILFCILLLGGCGTLKTKDLEKEPLNISGFNTVVKTKINNIEICANARYVVSDALYFDFVAPETINGTEIICRNGEYQVSFNDLSISLVGNKLPFNMICNAFETCINNVQGTTPQIDNITNQLIYTYNTEKHLCKLYVEKETKHFIKLTIDGADVLLFENFQYVGQTE
;
A
#
# COMPACT_ATOMS: atom_id res chain seq x y z
N MET A 1 49.63 7.73 43.26
CA MET A 1 48.18 7.90 43.43
C MET A 1 47.49 8.60 42.23
N LYS A 2 48.04 9.67 41.65
CA LYS A 2 47.39 10.36 40.48
C LYS A 2 47.25 9.51 39.22
N LYS A 3 48.18 8.59 38.93
CA LYS A 3 48.13 7.71 37.72
C LYS A 3 47.03 6.64 37.82
N VAL A 4 46.72 6.14 39.00
CA VAL A 4 45.68 5.14 39.23
C VAL A 4 44.27 5.75 39.10
N LEU A 5 44.11 7.00 39.50
CA LEU A 5 42.86 7.73 39.36
C LEU A 5 42.46 8.00 37.90
N CYS A 6 43.44 8.30 37.04
CA CYS A 6 43.20 8.48 35.61
C CYS A 6 42.76 7.19 34.91
N ILE A 7 43.33 6.05 35.27
CA ILE A 7 42.96 4.76 34.71
C ILE A 7 41.51 4.38 35.10
N LEU A 8 41.14 4.63 36.36
CA LEU A 8 39.77 4.36 36.84
C LEU A 8 38.76 5.27 36.14
N PHE A 9 39.09 6.53 35.83
CA PHE A 9 38.22 7.45 35.11
C PHE A 9 38.05 7.06 33.64
N CYS A 10 39.10 6.54 32.99
CA CYS A 10 38.99 6.00 31.59
C CYS A 10 38.11 4.77 31.48
N ILE A 11 38.12 3.89 32.51
CA ILE A 11 37.29 2.68 32.52
C ILE A 11 35.80 3.07 32.70
N LEU A 12 35.49 4.11 33.45
CA LEU A 12 34.11 4.59 33.60
C LEU A 12 33.55 5.24 32.33
N LEU A 13 34.40 5.83 31.48
CA LEU A 13 33.97 6.40 30.19
C LEU A 13 33.75 5.34 29.11
N LEU A 14 34.36 4.16 29.21
CA LEU A 14 34.19 3.06 28.26
C LEU A 14 32.98 2.16 28.56
N GLY A 15 32.43 2.24 29.79
CA GLY A 15 31.25 1.50 30.21
C GLY A 15 29.90 2.07 29.71
N GLY A 16 29.91 3.22 29.03
CA GLY A 16 28.71 3.95 28.63
C GLY A 16 28.17 3.68 27.24
N CYS A 17 28.73 2.74 26.47
CA CYS A 17 28.08 2.23 25.27
C CYS A 17 26.95 1.27 25.68
N GLY A 18 25.90 1.80 26.28
CA GLY A 18 24.61 1.15 26.22
C GLY A 18 24.29 0.95 24.75
N THR A 19 24.35 -0.30 24.27
CA THR A 19 23.67 -0.68 23.05
C THR A 19 22.25 -0.18 23.22
N LEU A 20 21.91 0.95 22.57
CA LEU A 20 20.54 1.26 22.22
C LEU A 20 20.05 -0.04 21.55
N LYS A 21 19.37 -0.89 22.30
CA LYS A 21 18.50 -1.89 21.70
C LYS A 21 17.61 -1.07 20.78
N THR A 22 17.96 -1.00 19.50
CA THR A 22 16.99 -0.76 18.48
C THR A 22 15.92 -1.80 18.80
N LYS A 23 14.82 -1.32 19.39
CA LYS A 23 13.59 -2.10 19.45
C LYS A 23 13.47 -2.64 18.05
N ASP A 24 13.67 -3.94 17.87
CA ASP A 24 13.30 -4.59 16.63
C ASP A 24 11.87 -4.15 16.42
N LEU A 25 11.70 -3.21 15.50
CA LEU A 25 10.39 -2.76 15.06
C LEU A 25 9.76 -4.04 14.57
N GLU A 26 8.85 -4.55 15.39
CA GLU A 26 8.13 -5.77 15.15
C GLU A 26 7.76 -5.77 13.67
N LYS A 27 8.26 -6.79 12.99
CA LYS A 27 7.89 -7.13 11.63
C LYS A 27 6.44 -7.61 11.68
N GLU A 28 5.53 -6.70 12.03
CA GLU A 28 4.11 -7.01 11.91
C GLU A 28 3.79 -7.06 10.43
N PRO A 29 3.54 -8.24 9.89
CA PRO A 29 3.06 -8.34 8.52
C PRO A 29 1.76 -7.55 8.43
N LEU A 30 1.63 -6.75 7.38
CA LEU A 30 0.38 -6.05 7.11
C LEU A 30 -0.69 -7.12 6.85
N ASN A 31 -1.60 -7.28 7.78
CA ASN A 31 -2.71 -8.22 7.64
C ASN A 31 -3.89 -7.49 6.99
N ILE A 32 -4.08 -7.73 5.70
CA ILE A 32 -5.16 -7.11 4.93
C ILE A 32 -6.38 -8.02 5.00
N SER A 33 -7.27 -7.76 5.94
CA SER A 33 -8.50 -8.54 6.13
C SER A 33 -9.64 -8.15 5.17
N GLY A 34 -9.53 -7.00 4.53
CA GLY A 34 -10.51 -6.38 3.66
C GLY A 34 -10.58 -4.89 3.97
N PHE A 35 -10.99 -4.07 2.98
CA PHE A 35 -11.10 -2.62 3.18
C PHE A 35 -12.07 -1.98 2.20
N ASN A 36 -12.52 -0.78 2.58
CA ASN A 36 -13.16 0.19 1.71
C ASN A 36 -12.31 1.44 1.67
N THR A 37 -12.22 2.08 0.51
CA THR A 37 -11.48 3.33 0.34
C THR A 37 -11.97 4.07 -0.90
N VAL A 38 -11.71 5.35 -0.98
CA VAL A 38 -11.82 6.12 -2.22
C VAL A 38 -10.46 6.14 -2.89
N VAL A 39 -10.40 5.75 -4.16
CA VAL A 39 -9.18 5.82 -4.96
C VAL A 39 -9.28 6.94 -5.97
N LYS A 40 -8.18 7.69 -6.13
CA LYS A 40 -8.02 8.70 -7.15
C LYS A 40 -6.82 8.37 -8.02
N THR A 41 -7.00 8.54 -9.31
CA THR A 41 -5.94 8.38 -10.30
C THR A 41 -6.09 9.41 -11.41
N LYS A 42 -5.05 9.55 -12.25
CA LYS A 42 -5.07 10.43 -13.40
C LYS A 42 -4.59 9.68 -14.64
N ILE A 43 -5.46 9.55 -15.63
CA ILE A 43 -5.14 8.90 -16.90
C ILE A 43 -5.34 9.95 -18.01
N ASN A 44 -4.30 10.20 -18.81
CA ASN A 44 -4.34 11.18 -19.91
C ASN A 44 -4.86 12.57 -19.46
N ASN A 45 -4.44 13.04 -18.29
CA ASN A 45 -4.89 14.28 -17.65
C ASN A 45 -6.36 14.32 -17.18
N ILE A 46 -7.08 13.21 -17.26
CA ILE A 46 -8.43 13.08 -16.73
C ILE A 46 -8.34 12.51 -15.32
N GLU A 47 -8.90 13.21 -14.35
CA GLU A 47 -9.02 12.69 -12.99
C GLU A 47 -10.13 11.68 -12.93
N ILE A 48 -9.82 10.52 -12.36
CA ILE A 48 -10.73 9.40 -12.15
C ILE A 48 -10.84 9.18 -10.65
N CYS A 49 -12.07 9.06 -10.17
CA CYS A 49 -12.36 8.73 -8.79
C CYS A 49 -13.29 7.52 -8.74
N ALA A 50 -12.97 6.57 -7.87
CA ALA A 50 -13.78 5.39 -7.66
C ALA A 50 -13.82 5.02 -6.17
N ASN A 51 -14.94 4.45 -5.72
CA ASN A 51 -14.98 3.72 -4.47
C ASN A 51 -14.35 2.35 -4.72
N ALA A 52 -13.32 2.02 -3.97
CA ALA A 52 -12.65 0.73 -4.05
C ALA A 52 -12.99 -0.10 -2.81
N ARG A 53 -13.31 -1.37 -3.03
CA ARG A 53 -13.58 -2.35 -1.98
C ARG A 53 -12.79 -3.62 -2.27
N TYR A 54 -12.03 -4.07 -1.29
CA TYR A 54 -11.34 -5.35 -1.32
C TYR A 54 -12.01 -6.33 -0.37
N VAL A 55 -12.33 -7.51 -0.87
CA VAL A 55 -12.85 -8.63 -0.10
C VAL A 55 -11.86 -9.78 -0.20
N VAL A 56 -11.33 -10.19 0.95
CA VAL A 56 -10.35 -11.28 1.04
C VAL A 56 -10.89 -12.55 0.39
N SER A 57 -10.06 -13.19 -0.43
CA SER A 57 -10.39 -14.43 -1.15
C SER A 57 -11.55 -14.30 -2.14
N ASP A 58 -12.00 -13.09 -2.43
CA ASP A 58 -13.02 -12.84 -3.44
C ASP A 58 -12.47 -11.95 -4.56
N ALA A 59 -12.59 -10.63 -4.44
CA ALA A 59 -12.26 -9.71 -5.51
C ALA A 59 -11.92 -8.30 -4.99
N LEU A 60 -11.34 -7.51 -5.90
CA LEU A 60 -11.17 -6.08 -5.78
C LEU A 60 -12.22 -5.41 -6.69
N TYR A 61 -13.04 -4.55 -6.12
CA TYR A 61 -14.15 -3.85 -6.77
C TYR A 61 -13.81 -2.37 -6.90
N PHE A 62 -14.16 -1.77 -8.04
CA PHE A 62 -14.06 -0.33 -8.28
C PHE A 62 -15.38 0.20 -8.83
N ASP A 63 -16.08 1.01 -8.06
CA ASP A 63 -17.29 1.72 -8.48
C ASP A 63 -16.91 3.15 -8.85
N PHE A 64 -16.90 3.48 -10.13
CA PHE A 64 -16.51 4.79 -10.63
C PHE A 64 -17.56 5.84 -10.32
N VAL A 65 -17.10 6.96 -9.74
CA VAL A 65 -17.95 8.10 -9.37
C VAL A 65 -17.59 9.38 -10.15
N ALA A 66 -16.40 9.42 -10.74
CA ALA A 66 -15.97 10.53 -11.60
C ALA A 66 -14.93 10.05 -12.63
N PRO A 67 -14.91 10.68 -13.82
CA PRO A 67 -15.81 11.73 -14.33
C PRO A 67 -17.23 11.19 -14.63
N GLU A 68 -18.17 12.09 -14.86
CA GLU A 68 -19.58 11.75 -15.10
C GLU A 68 -19.78 10.76 -16.25
N THR A 69 -18.90 10.78 -17.24
CA THR A 69 -18.95 9.89 -18.42
C THR A 69 -18.75 8.40 -18.08
N ILE A 70 -18.18 8.07 -16.95
CA ILE A 70 -17.96 6.70 -16.47
C ILE A 70 -18.62 6.45 -15.12
N ASN A 71 -19.36 7.41 -14.60
CA ASN A 71 -20.09 7.24 -13.34
C ASN A 71 -21.08 6.09 -13.45
N GLY A 72 -21.09 5.21 -12.44
CA GLY A 72 -21.89 4.00 -12.41
C GLY A 72 -21.28 2.81 -13.17
N THR A 73 -20.04 2.96 -13.69
CA THR A 73 -19.28 1.81 -14.17
C THR A 73 -18.68 1.09 -12.97
N GLU A 74 -18.84 -0.22 -12.91
CA GLU A 74 -18.16 -1.11 -11.97
C GLU A 74 -17.08 -1.92 -12.68
N ILE A 75 -15.91 -2.04 -12.08
CA ILE A 75 -14.87 -3.00 -12.48
C ILE A 75 -14.63 -3.96 -11.33
N ILE A 76 -14.73 -5.25 -11.60
CA ILE A 76 -14.40 -6.32 -10.67
C ILE A 76 -13.12 -6.98 -11.16
N CYS A 77 -12.10 -7.02 -10.30
CA CYS A 77 -10.83 -7.68 -10.58
C CYS A 77 -10.73 -8.93 -9.72
N ARG A 78 -10.54 -10.08 -10.35
CA ARG A 78 -10.41 -11.37 -9.66
C ARG A 78 -9.38 -12.24 -10.36
N ASN A 79 -8.25 -12.51 -9.69
CA ASN A 79 -7.20 -13.40 -10.22
C ASN A 79 -6.72 -13.03 -11.64
N GLY A 80 -6.59 -11.73 -11.93
CA GLY A 80 -6.18 -11.24 -13.26
C GLY A 80 -7.27 -11.27 -14.35
N GLU A 81 -8.49 -11.64 -13.99
CA GLU A 81 -9.68 -11.50 -14.84
C GLU A 81 -10.44 -10.24 -14.46
N TYR A 82 -11.07 -9.61 -15.46
CA TYR A 82 -11.79 -8.35 -15.27
C TYR A 82 -13.21 -8.49 -15.78
N GLN A 83 -14.15 -8.07 -14.97
CA GLN A 83 -15.53 -7.88 -15.37
C GLN A 83 -15.84 -6.39 -15.31
N VAL A 84 -16.34 -5.83 -16.39
CA VAL A 84 -16.78 -4.44 -16.47
C VAL A 84 -18.28 -4.43 -16.62
N SER A 85 -18.95 -3.72 -15.73
CA SER A 85 -20.40 -3.56 -15.75
C SER A 85 -20.77 -2.09 -15.85
N PHE A 86 -21.74 -1.77 -16.68
CA PHE A 86 -22.31 -0.43 -16.81
C PHE A 86 -23.80 -0.55 -17.08
N ASN A 87 -24.63 -0.02 -16.21
CA ASN A 87 -26.07 -0.27 -16.19
C ASN A 87 -26.36 -1.80 -16.18
N ASP A 88 -27.18 -2.29 -17.12
CA ASP A 88 -27.53 -3.72 -17.24
C ASP A 88 -26.57 -4.51 -18.12
N LEU A 89 -25.51 -3.88 -18.62
CA LEU A 89 -24.51 -4.51 -19.48
C LEU A 89 -23.31 -4.96 -18.65
N SER A 90 -22.89 -6.20 -18.84
CA SER A 90 -21.68 -6.75 -18.23
C SER A 90 -20.83 -7.46 -19.28
N ILE A 91 -19.54 -7.18 -19.28
CA ILE A 91 -18.55 -7.72 -20.21
C ILE A 91 -17.39 -8.29 -19.41
N SER A 92 -17.10 -9.57 -19.62
CA SER A 92 -15.87 -10.18 -19.07
C SER A 92 -14.72 -9.98 -20.05
N LEU A 93 -13.60 -9.47 -19.55
CA LEU A 93 -12.40 -9.19 -20.34
C LEU A 93 -11.26 -10.05 -19.80
N VAL A 94 -10.63 -10.79 -20.68
CA VAL A 94 -9.42 -11.55 -20.38
C VAL A 94 -8.24 -10.81 -21.01
N GLY A 95 -7.23 -10.50 -20.19
CA GLY A 95 -5.98 -9.88 -20.63
C GLY A 95 -5.93 -8.34 -20.58
N ASN A 96 -4.75 -7.79 -20.85
CA ASN A 96 -4.36 -6.39 -20.60
C ASN A 96 -4.86 -5.38 -21.65
N LYS A 97 -6.15 -5.34 -21.96
CA LYS A 97 -6.66 -4.49 -23.05
C LYS A 97 -7.17 -3.11 -22.61
N LEU A 98 -7.39 -2.90 -21.31
CA LEU A 98 -7.86 -1.60 -20.81
C LEU A 98 -6.71 -0.84 -20.12
N PRO A 99 -6.61 0.50 -20.28
CA PRO A 99 -5.59 1.31 -19.58
C PRO A 99 -5.63 1.16 -18.06
N PHE A 100 -6.83 0.94 -17.50
CA PHE A 100 -7.03 0.76 -16.07
C PHE A 100 -6.57 -0.62 -15.58
N ASN A 101 -6.44 -1.62 -16.44
CA ASN A 101 -5.99 -2.98 -16.07
C ASN A 101 -4.60 -2.99 -15.45
N MET A 102 -3.69 -2.13 -15.94
CA MET A 102 -2.36 -2.03 -15.37
C MET A 102 -2.42 -1.59 -13.89
N ILE A 103 -3.30 -0.66 -13.57
CA ILE A 103 -3.51 -0.16 -12.21
C ILE A 103 -4.15 -1.25 -11.34
N CYS A 104 -5.19 -1.91 -11.84
CA CYS A 104 -5.85 -3.01 -11.14
C CYS A 104 -4.88 -4.15 -10.85
N ASN A 105 -4.10 -4.58 -11.85
CA ASN A 105 -3.08 -5.62 -11.70
C ASN A 105 -2.01 -5.24 -10.70
N ALA A 106 -1.50 -4.01 -10.79
CA ALA A 106 -0.49 -3.52 -9.87
C ALA A 106 -1.03 -3.50 -8.44
N PHE A 107 -2.28 -3.11 -8.25
CA PHE A 107 -2.90 -3.04 -6.94
C PHE A 107 -3.22 -4.43 -6.37
N GLU A 108 -3.80 -5.33 -7.16
CA GLU A 108 -4.05 -6.72 -6.78
C GLU A 108 -2.73 -7.44 -6.42
N THR A 109 -1.71 -7.29 -7.27
CA THR A 109 -0.37 -7.82 -7.03
C THR A 109 0.24 -7.22 -5.77
N CYS A 110 0.03 -5.92 -5.54
CA CYS A 110 0.46 -5.23 -4.33
C CYS A 110 -0.14 -5.86 -3.08
N ILE A 111 -1.46 -5.98 -3.02
CA ILE A 111 -2.17 -6.56 -1.88
C ILE A 111 -1.66 -7.97 -1.58
N ASN A 112 -1.45 -8.79 -2.62
CA ASN A 112 -0.98 -10.15 -2.47
C ASN A 112 0.48 -10.25 -2.00
N ASN A 113 1.35 -9.33 -2.42
CA ASN A 113 2.78 -9.36 -2.09
C ASN A 113 3.14 -8.63 -0.79
N VAL A 114 2.34 -7.67 -0.36
CA VAL A 114 2.58 -6.92 0.89
C VAL A 114 2.42 -7.80 2.12
N GLN A 115 1.55 -8.81 2.04
CA GLN A 115 1.38 -9.80 3.11
C GLN A 115 2.68 -10.60 3.31
N GLY A 116 3.29 -10.42 4.48
CA GLY A 116 4.53 -11.14 4.82
C GLY A 116 5.84 -10.46 4.40
N THR A 117 5.80 -9.32 3.71
CA THR A 117 7.02 -8.54 3.40
C THR A 117 7.36 -7.55 4.51
N THR A 118 8.66 -7.30 4.69
CA THR A 118 9.14 -6.31 5.65
C THR A 118 9.20 -4.93 4.96
N PRO A 119 8.49 -3.91 5.48
CA PRO A 119 8.55 -2.57 4.91
C PRO A 119 9.84 -1.87 5.23
N GLN A 120 10.22 -0.90 4.39
CA GLN A 120 11.15 0.16 4.76
C GLN A 120 10.39 1.22 5.57
N ILE A 121 11.04 1.78 6.58
CA ILE A 121 10.45 2.84 7.40
C ILE A 121 11.02 4.17 6.96
N ASP A 122 10.16 5.06 6.50
CA ASP A 122 10.51 6.47 6.32
C ASP A 122 10.19 7.23 7.63
N ASN A 123 11.24 7.51 8.39
CA ASN A 123 11.10 8.22 9.67
C ASN A 123 10.76 9.72 9.50
N ILE A 124 10.93 10.28 8.30
CA ILE A 124 10.62 11.69 8.04
C ILE A 124 9.11 11.85 7.86
N THR A 125 8.51 10.99 7.06
CA THR A 125 7.08 11.03 6.76
C THR A 125 6.24 10.14 7.66
N ASN A 126 6.87 9.36 8.56
CA ASN A 126 6.23 8.36 9.42
C ASN A 126 5.43 7.30 8.63
N GLN A 127 5.98 6.86 7.50
CA GLN A 127 5.34 5.93 6.58
C GLN A 127 6.09 4.60 6.51
N LEU A 128 5.35 3.54 6.24
CA LEU A 128 5.86 2.24 5.86
C LEU A 128 5.84 2.14 4.34
N ILE A 129 6.95 1.76 3.73
CA ILE A 129 7.07 1.63 2.28
C ILE A 129 7.30 0.17 1.95
N TYR A 130 6.30 -0.45 1.34
CA TYR A 130 6.38 -1.81 0.81
C TYR A 130 6.79 -1.75 -0.64
N THR A 131 7.89 -2.42 -0.98
CA THR A 131 8.43 -2.42 -2.34
C THR A 131 8.33 -3.83 -2.92
N TYR A 132 7.80 -3.94 -4.13
CA TYR A 132 7.74 -5.20 -4.86
C TYR A 132 7.97 -4.96 -6.35
N ASN A 133 8.48 -5.99 -7.02
CA ASN A 133 8.71 -5.96 -8.46
C ASN A 133 7.65 -6.81 -9.14
N THR A 134 7.01 -6.26 -10.16
CA THR A 134 6.36 -7.05 -11.21
C THR A 134 7.40 -7.39 -12.28
N GLU A 135 7.04 -8.18 -13.29
CA GLU A 135 7.96 -8.51 -14.39
C GLU A 135 8.56 -7.27 -15.08
N LYS A 136 7.86 -6.14 -15.07
CA LYS A 136 8.20 -4.94 -15.84
C LYS A 136 8.34 -3.66 -15.02
N HIS A 137 7.80 -3.63 -13.80
CA HIS A 137 7.63 -2.40 -13.06
C HIS A 137 8.04 -2.54 -11.60
N LEU A 138 8.64 -1.48 -11.05
CA LEU A 138 8.89 -1.31 -9.63
C LEU A 138 7.69 -0.62 -8.99
N CYS A 139 7.03 -1.31 -8.10
CA CYS A 139 5.85 -0.81 -7.38
C CYS A 139 6.18 -0.53 -5.92
N LYS A 140 5.62 0.55 -5.38
CA LYS A 140 5.73 0.89 -3.96
C LYS A 140 4.38 1.28 -3.41
N LEU A 141 3.97 0.61 -2.32
CA LEU A 141 2.81 0.98 -1.52
C LEU A 141 3.28 1.77 -0.30
N TYR A 142 2.74 2.95 -0.13
CA TYR A 142 2.96 3.81 1.04
C TYR A 142 1.78 3.63 1.99
N VAL A 143 2.10 3.36 3.24
CA VAL A 143 1.14 3.03 4.29
C VAL A 143 1.44 3.90 5.51
N GLU A 144 0.45 4.48 6.12
CA GLU A 144 0.59 5.19 7.38
C GLU A 144 1.01 4.21 8.49
N LYS A 145 2.04 4.57 9.24
CA LYS A 145 2.66 3.64 10.19
C LYS A 145 1.76 3.27 11.34
N GLU A 146 0.95 4.20 11.83
CA GLU A 146 0.10 4.01 13.02
C GLU A 146 -1.21 3.30 12.66
N THR A 147 -1.94 3.83 11.70
CA THR A 147 -3.26 3.33 11.32
C THR A 147 -3.21 2.16 10.36
N LYS A 148 -2.05 1.94 9.70
CA LYS A 148 -1.86 0.99 8.60
C LYS A 148 -2.73 1.32 7.37
N HIS A 149 -3.26 2.52 7.27
CA HIS A 149 -4.05 2.95 6.11
C HIS A 149 -3.15 3.16 4.89
N PHE A 150 -3.63 2.78 3.73
CA PHE A 150 -2.95 3.05 2.47
C PHE A 150 -3.01 4.53 2.15
N ILE A 151 -1.88 5.08 1.71
CA ILE A 151 -1.74 6.49 1.33
C ILE A 151 -1.69 6.61 -0.18
N LYS A 152 -0.77 5.87 -0.81
CA LYS A 152 -0.60 5.88 -2.27
C LYS A 152 0.12 4.64 -2.77
N LEU A 153 -0.12 4.33 -4.04
CA LEU A 153 0.64 3.36 -4.83
C LEU A 153 1.40 4.08 -5.92
N THR A 154 2.70 3.79 -6.05
CA THR A 154 3.52 4.29 -7.15
C THR A 154 3.97 3.16 -8.04
N ILE A 155 4.09 3.44 -9.34
CA ILE A 155 4.69 2.54 -10.33
C ILE A 155 5.82 3.31 -11.01
N ASP A 156 7.05 2.76 -10.98
CA ASP A 156 8.26 3.39 -11.52
C ASP A 156 8.47 4.83 -11.04
N GLY A 157 8.06 5.10 -9.79
CA GLY A 157 8.18 6.41 -9.14
C GLY A 157 7.05 7.39 -9.44
N ALA A 158 6.13 7.09 -10.35
CA ALA A 158 4.94 7.91 -10.60
C ALA A 158 3.80 7.51 -9.66
N ASP A 159 3.12 8.49 -9.07
CA ASP A 159 1.91 8.25 -8.28
C ASP A 159 0.79 7.79 -9.21
N VAL A 160 0.29 6.57 -9.01
CA VAL A 160 -0.78 5.98 -9.85
C VAL A 160 -2.11 5.83 -9.14
N LEU A 161 -2.11 5.60 -7.83
CA LEU A 161 -3.30 5.63 -6.99
C LEU A 161 -3.04 6.45 -5.74
N LEU A 162 -3.99 7.31 -5.38
CA LEU A 162 -4.09 7.95 -4.08
C LEU A 162 -5.28 7.37 -3.35
N PHE A 163 -5.12 7.10 -2.05
CA PHE A 163 -6.16 6.50 -1.21
C PHE A 163 -6.69 7.54 -0.24
N GLU A 164 -8.01 7.65 -0.15
CA GLU A 164 -8.70 8.54 0.80
C GLU A 164 -9.79 7.76 1.54
N ASN A 165 -10.14 8.18 2.73
CA ASN A 165 -11.21 7.58 3.54
C ASN A 165 -11.05 6.07 3.72
N PHE A 166 -9.82 5.62 3.95
CA PHE A 166 -9.50 4.20 4.09
C PHE A 166 -10.09 3.63 5.38
N GLN A 167 -10.77 2.48 5.28
CA GLN A 167 -11.37 1.78 6.41
C GLN A 167 -11.20 0.28 6.25
N TYR A 168 -10.69 -0.41 7.26
CA TYR A 168 -10.70 -1.86 7.29
C TYR A 168 -12.11 -2.41 7.52
N VAL A 169 -12.44 -3.53 6.85
CA VAL A 169 -13.71 -4.24 7.05
C VAL A 169 -13.50 -5.33 8.10
N GLY A 170 -14.35 -5.34 9.14
CA GLY A 170 -14.34 -6.38 10.16
C GLY A 170 -13.36 -6.19 11.32
N GLN A 171 -12.64 -5.07 11.39
CA GLN A 171 -11.99 -4.64 12.63
C GLN A 171 -13.01 -3.81 13.41
N THR A 172 -13.71 -4.42 14.37
CA THR A 172 -14.36 -3.69 15.44
C THR A 172 -13.27 -3.17 16.37
N GLU A 173 -13.24 -1.85 16.58
CA GLU A 173 -12.43 -1.19 17.62
C GLU A 173 -12.69 -1.78 19.00
#